data_dd1f6327f614634019a594bc3d05d692
#
_entry.id   dd1f6327f614634019a594bc3d05d692
#
_cell.length_a   1.000
_cell.length_b   1.000
_cell.length_c   1.000
_cell.angle_alpha   90.00
_cell.angle_beta   90.00
_cell.angle_gamma   90.00
#
_symmetry.space_group_name_H-M   'P 1'
#
loop_
_entity.id
_entity.type
_entity.pdbx_description
1 polymer ?
#
loop_
_entity_poly.entity_id
_entity_poly.type
_entity_poly.pdbx_seq_one_letter_code
_entity_poly.pdbx_strand_id
1 'polypeptide(L)'
;MIKASDFGPDFLWGVATAAPQIEGAADLYGKGTSIWDSFTNRKGKIKNNHKLGVACDFYHRYQEDIALVKLLGFQIFRFSISWPRILPLGRGEVNQEGIRFYHHLINECLTQGITPYVTLYHWDLPQALEDEGGWTSFSINAAFNAFVSICALEYGDKVKNWIILNEPFGYTSLGYMLGIHAPGKTGLSNFFPAVLHTALAQAEGGKILRAEISQANIGTTYSCSEIIPYTQSENDLLAAKRVDSLMNRLFIEPALGLGFPTADWDLLEKFQIEYGTWRLNDRMKFDFDFIGLQNYFPLTVKFNAFIPVIQAWEVKAKSRKKPHTAMGWEINANSFYNIVKQFAAYPNVKNIMITENGAAYHDKLIEGSVVDAERIEYFELYLAALLKAKNEGINISGYMAWTLMDNFEWAEGFNARFGLVHTDFKTLKRTIKYSGYWWQEFLRN
;
A
#
# COMPACT_ATOMS: atom_id res chain seq x y z
N MET A 1 -22.53 17.83 8.41
CA MET A 1 -21.50 17.59 7.35
C MET A 1 -20.14 17.84 7.98
N ILE A 2 -19.21 16.92 7.92
CA ILE A 2 -17.85 17.08 8.44
C ILE A 2 -17.07 18.07 7.58
N LYS A 3 -16.06 18.73 8.17
CA LYS A 3 -15.14 19.68 7.50
C LYS A 3 -13.70 19.25 7.72
N ALA A 4 -12.81 19.67 6.83
CA ALA A 4 -11.37 19.43 7.02
C ALA A 4 -10.87 20.09 8.33
N SER A 5 -11.38 21.25 8.66
CA SER A 5 -11.07 21.99 9.90
C SER A 5 -11.45 21.25 11.19
N ASP A 6 -12.38 20.30 11.17
CA ASP A 6 -12.77 19.48 12.33
C ASP A 6 -11.63 18.54 12.78
N PHE A 7 -10.69 18.22 11.90
CA PHE A 7 -9.53 17.39 12.19
C PHE A 7 -8.37 18.15 12.85
N GLY A 8 -8.47 19.49 12.92
CA GLY A 8 -7.45 20.37 13.48
C GLY A 8 -6.43 20.86 12.45
N PRO A 9 -5.69 21.95 12.77
CA PRO A 9 -4.82 22.64 11.80
C PRO A 9 -3.59 21.83 11.38
N ASP A 10 -3.14 20.90 12.20
CA ASP A 10 -1.94 20.08 11.95
C ASP A 10 -2.26 18.76 11.22
N PHE A 11 -3.53 18.52 10.88
CA PHE A 11 -3.92 17.31 10.18
C PHE A 11 -3.56 17.39 8.70
N LEU A 12 -2.84 16.38 8.24
CA LEU A 12 -2.25 16.37 6.90
C LEU A 12 -3.16 15.65 5.89
N TRP A 13 -3.47 16.34 4.80
CA TRP A 13 -4.32 15.82 3.73
C TRP A 13 -3.50 15.51 2.48
N GLY A 14 -3.62 14.30 1.98
CA GLY A 14 -2.84 13.81 0.85
C GLY A 14 -3.60 12.95 -0.13
N VAL A 15 -2.92 12.65 -1.21
CA VAL A 15 -3.35 11.69 -2.22
C VAL A 15 -2.19 10.76 -2.57
N ALA A 16 -2.49 9.48 -2.79
CA ALA A 16 -1.48 8.44 -2.99
C ALA A 16 -1.48 7.89 -4.42
N THR A 17 -0.32 7.38 -4.82
CA THR A 17 -0.09 6.62 -6.06
C THR A 17 1.01 5.58 -5.85
N ALA A 18 1.23 4.70 -6.84
CA ALA A 18 2.36 3.77 -6.87
C ALA A 18 3.02 3.76 -8.25
N ALA A 19 4.34 3.77 -8.27
CA ALA A 19 5.15 3.84 -9.49
C ALA A 19 4.74 2.83 -10.58
N PRO A 20 4.65 1.51 -10.30
CA PRO A 20 4.30 0.53 -11.33
C PRO A 20 2.90 0.76 -11.91
N GLN A 21 1.98 1.35 -11.13
CA GLN A 21 0.60 1.54 -11.56
C GLN A 21 0.41 2.77 -12.46
N ILE A 22 1.28 3.79 -12.36
CA ILE A 22 1.08 5.06 -13.06
C ILE A 22 2.19 5.46 -14.02
N GLU A 23 3.45 5.10 -13.75
CA GLU A 23 4.60 5.73 -14.43
C GLU A 23 4.64 5.45 -15.93
N GLY A 24 4.44 4.21 -16.34
CA GLY A 24 4.73 3.82 -17.72
C GLY A 24 6.23 3.84 -18.03
N ALA A 25 6.60 4.13 -19.28
CA ALA A 25 8.00 4.12 -19.73
C ALA A 25 8.74 2.82 -19.32
N ALA A 26 8.04 1.67 -19.45
CA ALA A 26 8.48 0.39 -18.91
C ALA A 26 9.79 -0.11 -19.47
N ASP A 27 10.05 0.16 -20.76
CA ASP A 27 11.24 -0.28 -21.50
C ASP A 27 12.13 0.91 -21.93
N LEU A 28 11.96 2.09 -21.30
CA LEU A 28 12.64 3.32 -21.69
C LEU A 28 13.58 3.82 -20.57
N TYR A 29 14.53 4.65 -20.98
CA TYR A 29 15.43 5.39 -20.07
C TYR A 29 16.20 4.48 -19.09
N GLY A 30 16.57 3.29 -19.56
CA GLY A 30 17.39 2.36 -18.78
C GLY A 30 16.68 1.65 -17.62
N LYS A 31 15.34 1.75 -17.53
CA LYS A 31 14.58 0.99 -16.53
C LYS A 31 14.72 -0.51 -16.78
N GLY A 32 15.05 -1.27 -15.73
CA GLY A 32 15.03 -2.73 -15.76
C GLY A 32 13.61 -3.30 -15.70
N THR A 33 13.47 -4.55 -16.12
CA THR A 33 12.20 -5.29 -16.04
C THR A 33 11.83 -5.57 -14.57
N SER A 34 10.60 -5.27 -14.17
CA SER A 34 10.05 -5.67 -12.88
C SER A 34 9.34 -7.02 -12.95
N ILE A 35 9.09 -7.64 -11.79
CA ILE A 35 8.24 -8.85 -11.70
C ILE A 35 6.83 -8.60 -12.26
N TRP A 36 6.31 -7.38 -12.17
CA TRP A 36 4.99 -7.03 -12.71
C TRP A 36 5.02 -6.89 -14.23
N ASP A 37 6.08 -6.32 -14.81
CA ASP A 37 6.26 -6.31 -16.27
C ASP A 37 6.24 -7.74 -16.83
N SER A 38 6.95 -8.66 -16.18
CA SER A 38 6.98 -10.09 -16.55
C SER A 38 5.63 -10.78 -16.34
N PHE A 39 4.97 -10.51 -15.19
CA PHE A 39 3.73 -11.16 -14.80
C PHE A 39 2.56 -10.78 -15.72
N THR A 40 2.46 -9.51 -16.13
CA THR A 40 1.40 -9.03 -17.02
C THR A 40 1.50 -9.60 -18.43
N ASN A 41 2.67 -10.14 -18.81
CA ASN A 41 2.86 -10.84 -20.08
C ASN A 41 2.34 -12.30 -20.05
N ARG A 42 2.05 -12.86 -18.89
CA ARG A 42 1.50 -14.22 -18.76
C ARG A 42 -0.02 -14.20 -19.02
N LYS A 43 -0.47 -14.94 -20.02
CA LYS A 43 -1.89 -15.01 -20.41
C LYS A 43 -2.78 -15.44 -19.23
N GLY A 44 -3.89 -14.72 -19.02
CA GLY A 44 -4.90 -15.02 -18.00
C GLY A 44 -4.53 -14.60 -16.57
N LYS A 45 -3.38 -13.97 -16.35
CA LYS A 45 -2.99 -13.46 -15.02
C LYS A 45 -3.62 -12.10 -14.70
N ILE A 46 -3.82 -11.28 -15.72
CA ILE A 46 -4.45 -9.97 -15.60
C ILE A 46 -5.79 -10.00 -16.33
N LYS A 47 -6.82 -9.44 -15.74
CA LYS A 47 -8.15 -9.33 -16.34
C LYS A 47 -8.06 -8.61 -17.69
N ASN A 48 -8.74 -9.15 -18.69
CA ASN A 48 -8.68 -8.68 -20.07
C ASN A 48 -7.27 -8.72 -20.70
N ASN A 49 -6.31 -9.41 -20.07
CA ASN A 49 -4.90 -9.46 -20.48
C ASN A 49 -4.27 -8.05 -20.66
N HIS A 50 -4.68 -7.09 -19.83
CA HIS A 50 -4.05 -5.78 -19.82
C HIS A 50 -2.57 -5.90 -19.46
N LYS A 51 -1.74 -4.99 -20.01
CA LYS A 51 -0.31 -4.90 -19.73
C LYS A 51 0.02 -3.57 -19.10
N LEU A 52 1.04 -3.54 -18.26
CA LEU A 52 1.52 -2.32 -17.62
C LEU A 52 1.97 -1.27 -18.66
N GLY A 53 2.97 -1.58 -19.48
CA GLY A 53 3.45 -0.79 -20.60
C GLY A 53 3.50 0.73 -20.40
N VAL A 54 2.48 1.41 -20.91
CA VAL A 54 2.32 2.86 -20.82
C VAL A 54 1.69 3.29 -19.49
N ALA A 55 0.89 2.42 -18.85
CA ALA A 55 0.12 2.76 -17.65
C ALA A 55 -0.65 4.10 -17.79
N CYS A 56 -0.32 5.09 -16.96
CA CYS A 56 -0.86 6.45 -17.07
C CYS A 56 0.10 7.44 -17.74
N ASP A 57 1.27 6.98 -18.19
CA ASP A 57 2.32 7.81 -18.76
C ASP A 57 2.78 8.96 -17.82
N PHE A 58 2.73 8.70 -16.51
CA PHE A 58 3.11 9.69 -15.50
C PHE A 58 4.58 10.12 -15.64
N TYR A 59 5.46 9.23 -16.11
CA TYR A 59 6.86 9.55 -16.35
C TYR A 59 7.05 10.80 -17.20
N HIS A 60 6.23 10.97 -18.25
CA HIS A 60 6.28 12.12 -19.14
C HIS A 60 5.35 13.26 -18.74
N ARG A 61 4.35 12.98 -17.86
CA ARG A 61 3.26 13.91 -17.54
C ARG A 61 3.23 14.32 -16.06
N TYR A 62 4.27 13.98 -15.28
CA TYR A 62 4.28 14.24 -13.84
C TYR A 62 3.98 15.70 -13.47
N GLN A 63 4.42 16.68 -14.28
CA GLN A 63 4.15 18.10 -14.05
C GLN A 63 2.65 18.42 -14.11
N GLU A 64 1.95 17.89 -15.13
CA GLU A 64 0.49 18.04 -15.25
C GLU A 64 -0.23 17.38 -14.07
N ASP A 65 0.22 16.17 -13.69
CA ASP A 65 -0.41 15.39 -12.64
C ASP A 65 -0.12 15.99 -11.24
N ILE A 66 1.05 16.55 -10.98
CA ILE A 66 1.36 17.30 -9.75
C ILE A 66 0.57 18.62 -9.69
N ALA A 67 0.36 19.29 -10.80
CA ALA A 67 -0.52 20.45 -10.86
C ALA A 67 -1.98 20.09 -10.48
N LEU A 68 -2.45 18.88 -10.81
CA LEU A 68 -3.75 18.37 -10.36
C LEU A 68 -3.79 18.14 -8.84
N VAL A 69 -2.73 17.62 -8.24
CA VAL A 69 -2.64 17.48 -6.77
C VAL A 69 -2.81 18.83 -6.09
N LYS A 70 -2.09 19.86 -6.61
CA LYS A 70 -2.21 21.25 -6.11
C LYS A 70 -3.61 21.81 -6.31
N LEU A 71 -4.17 21.64 -7.50
CA LEU A 71 -5.51 22.14 -7.84
C LEU A 71 -6.58 21.55 -6.92
N LEU A 72 -6.49 20.27 -6.58
CA LEU A 72 -7.39 19.57 -5.68
C LEU A 72 -7.21 19.98 -4.21
N GLY A 73 -6.16 20.75 -3.88
CA GLY A 73 -5.91 21.28 -2.54
C GLY A 73 -5.14 20.34 -1.60
N PHE A 74 -4.61 19.22 -2.09
CA PHE A 74 -3.82 18.32 -1.27
C PHE A 74 -2.45 18.89 -0.93
N GLN A 75 -2.04 18.69 0.33
CA GLN A 75 -0.75 19.13 0.87
C GLN A 75 0.34 18.10 0.68
N ILE A 76 -0.05 16.81 0.56
CA ILE A 76 0.85 15.66 0.44
C ILE A 76 0.59 14.94 -0.87
N PHE A 77 1.68 14.57 -1.54
CA PHE A 77 1.66 13.57 -2.60
C PHE A 77 2.49 12.35 -2.18
N ARG A 78 1.84 11.19 -2.03
CA ARG A 78 2.51 9.93 -1.79
C ARG A 78 2.73 9.21 -3.11
N PHE A 79 3.98 8.89 -3.40
CA PHE A 79 4.39 8.08 -4.55
C PHE A 79 5.48 7.09 -4.15
N SER A 80 5.72 6.08 -4.97
CA SER A 80 6.83 5.16 -4.75
C SER A 80 7.97 5.40 -5.73
N ILE A 81 9.19 5.01 -5.33
CA ILE A 81 10.35 4.94 -6.21
C ILE A 81 10.39 3.53 -6.82
N SER A 82 10.41 3.44 -8.14
CA SER A 82 10.56 2.17 -8.85
C SER A 82 11.98 1.64 -8.69
N TRP A 83 12.14 0.54 -7.94
CA TRP A 83 13.45 -0.08 -7.73
C TRP A 83 14.15 -0.42 -9.05
N PRO A 84 13.52 -1.09 -10.05
CA PRO A 84 14.18 -1.36 -11.32
C PRO A 84 14.46 -0.11 -12.18
N ARG A 85 13.91 1.05 -11.83
CA ARG A 85 14.27 2.31 -12.49
C ARG A 85 15.56 2.90 -11.93
N ILE A 86 15.85 2.67 -10.66
CA ILE A 86 17.10 3.11 -10.00
C ILE A 86 18.22 2.10 -10.22
N LEU A 87 17.94 0.82 -10.00
CA LEU A 87 18.83 -0.31 -10.14
C LEU A 87 18.24 -1.33 -11.09
N PRO A 88 18.53 -1.28 -12.40
CA PRO A 88 17.88 -2.12 -13.42
C PRO A 88 17.93 -3.62 -13.15
N LEU A 89 19.03 -4.09 -12.56
CA LEU A 89 19.23 -5.49 -12.14
C LEU A 89 19.02 -5.68 -10.62
N GLY A 90 18.49 -4.66 -9.93
CA GLY A 90 18.24 -4.66 -8.50
C GLY A 90 19.47 -4.39 -7.65
N ARG A 91 20.65 -4.42 -8.24
CA ARG A 91 21.95 -4.14 -7.63
C ARG A 91 22.96 -3.74 -8.70
N GLY A 92 24.17 -3.27 -8.28
CA GLY A 92 25.26 -2.90 -9.17
C GLY A 92 25.12 -1.50 -9.73
N GLU A 93 25.10 -1.35 -11.05
CA GLU A 93 25.09 -0.05 -11.72
C GLU A 93 23.81 0.72 -11.48
N VAL A 94 23.96 2.00 -11.10
CA VAL A 94 22.85 2.93 -10.85
C VAL A 94 22.45 3.60 -12.16
N ASN A 95 21.17 3.55 -12.49
CA ASN A 95 20.61 4.21 -13.67
C ASN A 95 20.43 5.70 -13.41
N GLN A 96 21.30 6.52 -13.98
CA GLN A 96 21.31 7.97 -13.81
C GLN A 96 20.05 8.66 -14.38
N GLU A 97 19.41 8.09 -15.42
CA GLU A 97 18.14 8.61 -15.91
C GLU A 97 17.02 8.43 -14.88
N GLY A 98 16.99 7.28 -14.19
CA GLY A 98 16.05 7.04 -13.11
C GLY A 98 16.27 7.99 -11.93
N ILE A 99 17.53 8.22 -11.54
CA ILE A 99 17.89 9.18 -10.49
C ILE A 99 17.38 10.58 -10.87
N ARG A 100 17.66 11.05 -12.08
CA ARG A 100 17.22 12.39 -12.55
C ARG A 100 15.70 12.53 -12.57
N PHE A 101 14.96 11.50 -12.99
CA PHE A 101 13.52 11.54 -13.01
C PHE A 101 12.92 11.83 -11.62
N TYR A 102 13.37 11.11 -10.59
CA TYR A 102 12.85 11.34 -9.24
C TYR A 102 13.35 12.66 -8.64
N HIS A 103 14.53 13.16 -8.97
CA HIS A 103 14.92 14.53 -8.61
C HIS A 103 13.97 15.57 -9.22
N HIS A 104 13.59 15.41 -10.48
CA HIS A 104 12.65 16.32 -11.14
C HIS A 104 11.26 16.23 -10.51
N LEU A 105 10.75 15.02 -10.23
CA LEU A 105 9.46 14.80 -9.59
C LEU A 105 9.41 15.42 -8.18
N ILE A 106 10.43 15.18 -7.37
CA ILE A 106 10.53 15.73 -6.01
C ILE A 106 10.61 17.26 -6.07
N ASN A 107 11.44 17.82 -6.95
CA ASN A 107 11.55 19.27 -7.12
C ASN A 107 10.22 19.88 -7.57
N GLU A 108 9.47 19.24 -8.47
CA GLU A 108 8.15 19.71 -8.90
C GLU A 108 7.17 19.74 -7.72
N CYS A 109 7.11 18.67 -6.90
CA CYS A 109 6.28 18.67 -5.69
C CYS A 109 6.61 19.87 -4.79
N LEU A 110 7.89 20.05 -4.47
CA LEU A 110 8.34 21.14 -3.61
C LEU A 110 8.05 22.55 -4.20
N THR A 111 8.23 22.72 -5.51
CA THR A 111 7.93 23.96 -6.21
C THR A 111 6.45 24.32 -6.14
N GLN A 112 5.56 23.30 -6.20
CA GLN A 112 4.12 23.45 -6.04
C GLN A 112 3.69 23.61 -4.57
N GLY A 113 4.62 23.50 -3.61
CA GLY A 113 4.34 23.53 -2.17
C GLY A 113 3.65 22.26 -1.68
N ILE A 114 3.91 21.11 -2.35
CA ILE A 114 3.39 19.78 -2.00
C ILE A 114 4.51 19.03 -1.29
N THR A 115 4.21 18.45 -0.14
CA THR A 115 5.15 17.63 0.64
C THR A 115 5.22 16.21 0.05
N PRO A 116 6.40 15.75 -0.41
CA PRO A 116 6.55 14.37 -0.87
C PRO A 116 6.57 13.39 0.30
N TYR A 117 5.77 12.33 0.20
CA TYR A 117 5.86 11.12 1.01
C TYR A 117 6.30 9.99 0.10
N VAL A 118 7.52 9.50 0.32
CA VAL A 118 8.17 8.56 -0.60
C VAL A 118 8.12 7.14 -0.06
N THR A 119 7.51 6.25 -0.83
CA THR A 119 7.50 4.81 -0.57
C THR A 119 8.66 4.15 -1.31
N LEU A 120 9.51 3.41 -0.59
CA LEU A 120 10.68 2.76 -1.21
C LEU A 120 10.31 1.52 -2.00
N TYR A 121 9.39 0.69 -1.49
CA TYR A 121 8.99 -0.52 -2.19
C TYR A 121 7.46 -0.64 -2.28
N HIS A 122 6.96 -0.63 -3.52
CA HIS A 122 5.54 -0.84 -3.82
C HIS A 122 5.37 -1.90 -4.90
N TRP A 123 5.94 -3.10 -4.61
CA TRP A 123 5.72 -4.37 -5.26
C TRP A 123 6.48 -4.62 -6.59
N ASP A 124 7.25 -3.67 -7.06
CA ASP A 124 7.98 -3.74 -8.33
C ASP A 124 9.43 -4.23 -8.17
N LEU A 125 9.59 -5.41 -7.58
CA LEU A 125 10.89 -6.07 -7.48
C LEU A 125 11.53 -6.23 -8.87
N PRO A 126 12.82 -5.89 -9.05
CA PRO A 126 13.55 -6.21 -10.27
C PRO A 126 13.49 -7.70 -10.59
N GLN A 127 13.14 -8.05 -11.85
CA GLN A 127 13.02 -9.43 -12.28
C GLN A 127 14.31 -10.22 -12.08
N ALA A 128 15.47 -9.60 -12.30
CA ALA A 128 16.76 -10.24 -12.09
C ALA A 128 16.98 -10.72 -10.65
N LEU A 129 16.46 -9.99 -9.64
CA LEU A 129 16.51 -10.46 -8.26
C LEU A 129 15.51 -11.60 -8.01
N GLU A 130 14.35 -11.57 -8.67
CA GLU A 130 13.37 -12.65 -8.56
C GLU A 130 13.89 -13.95 -9.19
N ASP A 131 14.64 -13.87 -10.28
CA ASP A 131 15.28 -15.03 -10.93
C ASP A 131 16.32 -15.71 -10.01
N GLU A 132 16.84 -14.97 -9.02
CA GLU A 132 17.72 -15.48 -7.95
C GLU A 132 16.97 -15.87 -6.67
N GLY A 133 15.64 -15.88 -6.71
CA GLY A 133 14.77 -16.26 -5.59
C GLY A 133 13.94 -15.13 -5.02
N GLY A 134 14.26 -13.87 -5.28
CA GLY A 134 13.52 -12.70 -4.83
C GLY A 134 13.39 -12.64 -3.31
N TRP A 135 12.20 -12.33 -2.81
CA TRP A 135 11.93 -12.28 -1.36
C TRP A 135 12.11 -13.63 -0.65
N THR A 136 12.24 -14.75 -1.38
CA THR A 136 12.55 -16.04 -0.74
C THR A 136 14.05 -16.27 -0.51
N SER A 137 14.91 -15.44 -1.11
CA SER A 137 16.36 -15.52 -0.99
C SER A 137 16.92 -14.63 0.11
N PHE A 138 17.90 -15.13 0.87
CA PHE A 138 18.59 -14.34 1.91
C PHE A 138 19.34 -13.12 1.35
N SER A 139 19.74 -13.15 0.08
CA SER A 139 20.46 -12.07 -0.57
C SER A 139 19.61 -10.82 -0.81
N ILE A 140 18.28 -10.94 -0.74
CA ILE A 140 17.34 -9.85 -1.01
C ILE A 140 17.53 -8.67 -0.05
N ASN A 141 17.78 -8.95 1.23
CA ASN A 141 17.96 -7.91 2.24
C ASN A 141 19.16 -7.01 1.93
N ALA A 142 20.30 -7.61 1.51
CA ALA A 142 21.46 -6.83 1.12
C ALA A 142 21.19 -5.95 -0.11
N ALA A 143 20.47 -6.49 -1.10
CA ALA A 143 20.09 -5.72 -2.30
C ALA A 143 19.09 -4.59 -1.96
N PHE A 144 18.10 -4.86 -1.11
CA PHE A 144 17.16 -3.84 -0.64
C PHE A 144 17.85 -2.75 0.17
N ASN A 145 18.74 -3.13 1.09
CA ASN A 145 19.52 -2.18 1.89
C ASN A 145 20.37 -1.25 1.03
N ALA A 146 21.01 -1.78 -0.02
CA ALA A 146 21.76 -0.97 -0.99
C ALA A 146 20.84 0.01 -1.74
N PHE A 147 19.66 -0.43 -2.18
CA PHE A 147 18.66 0.44 -2.80
C PHE A 147 18.18 1.56 -1.86
N VAL A 148 17.90 1.22 -0.59
CA VAL A 148 17.52 2.21 0.44
C VAL A 148 18.61 3.25 0.63
N SER A 149 19.89 2.81 0.76
CA SER A 149 21.04 3.73 0.92
C SER A 149 21.18 4.68 -0.27
N ILE A 150 21.03 4.18 -1.50
CA ILE A 150 21.07 5.03 -2.70
C ILE A 150 19.95 6.07 -2.66
N CYS A 151 18.72 5.67 -2.36
CA CYS A 151 17.59 6.61 -2.27
C CYS A 151 17.80 7.64 -1.14
N ALA A 152 18.34 7.23 0.00
CA ALA A 152 18.65 8.12 1.11
C ALA A 152 19.71 9.18 0.73
N LEU A 153 20.78 8.76 0.07
CA LEU A 153 21.86 9.64 -0.37
C LEU A 153 21.40 10.63 -1.44
N GLU A 154 20.61 10.15 -2.42
CA GLU A 154 20.18 10.98 -3.55
C GLU A 154 19.08 11.96 -3.17
N TYR A 155 18.15 11.59 -2.28
CA TYR A 155 16.92 12.37 -2.07
C TYR A 155 16.74 12.86 -0.63
N GLY A 156 17.55 12.39 0.33
CA GLY A 156 17.37 12.66 1.76
C GLY A 156 17.58 14.12 2.18
N ASP A 157 18.23 14.94 1.36
CA ASP A 157 18.32 16.38 1.55
C ASP A 157 16.95 17.07 1.41
N LYS A 158 16.10 16.59 0.50
CA LYS A 158 14.81 17.17 0.12
C LYS A 158 13.61 16.42 0.70
N VAL A 159 13.69 15.09 0.79
CA VAL A 159 12.63 14.23 1.29
C VAL A 159 12.88 13.91 2.75
N LYS A 160 11.89 14.22 3.61
CA LYS A 160 11.92 13.88 5.05
C LYS A 160 10.94 12.77 5.41
N ASN A 161 9.91 12.55 4.62
CA ASN A 161 8.84 11.59 4.92
C ASN A 161 9.00 10.33 4.08
N TRP A 162 9.30 9.22 4.75
CA TRP A 162 9.62 7.95 4.11
C TRP A 162 8.71 6.82 4.58
N ILE A 163 8.26 6.01 3.64
CA ILE A 163 7.55 4.74 3.88
C ILE A 163 8.42 3.62 3.31
N ILE A 164 8.82 2.68 4.16
CA ILE A 164 9.78 1.65 3.76
C ILE A 164 9.13 0.64 2.83
N LEU A 165 8.03 0.03 3.26
CA LEU A 165 7.33 -1.00 2.51
C LEU A 165 5.84 -0.65 2.39
N ASN A 166 5.28 -0.92 1.21
CA ASN A 166 3.84 -0.91 1.01
C ASN A 166 3.26 -2.32 1.23
N GLU A 167 2.36 -2.45 2.21
CA GLU A 167 1.55 -3.65 2.43
C GLU A 167 2.34 -4.98 2.37
N PRO A 168 3.24 -5.24 3.30
CA PRO A 168 4.06 -6.45 3.26
C PRO A 168 3.23 -7.74 3.21
N PHE A 169 2.07 -7.80 3.86
CA PHE A 169 1.17 -8.94 3.74
C PHE A 169 0.60 -9.08 2.32
N GLY A 170 0.28 -7.97 1.65
CA GLY A 170 -0.27 -7.98 0.30
C GLY A 170 0.63 -8.75 -0.66
N TYR A 171 1.86 -8.29 -0.87
CA TYR A 171 2.73 -8.93 -1.86
C TYR A 171 3.27 -10.31 -1.41
N THR A 172 3.48 -10.54 -0.12
CA THR A 172 3.94 -11.85 0.36
C THR A 172 2.85 -12.91 0.25
N SER A 173 1.60 -12.58 0.61
CA SER A 173 0.49 -13.54 0.50
C SER A 173 0.02 -13.74 -0.94
N LEU A 174 -0.23 -12.66 -1.69
CA LEU A 174 -0.79 -12.76 -3.03
C LEU A 174 0.27 -13.20 -4.06
N GLY A 175 1.53 -12.81 -3.86
CA GLY A 175 2.63 -13.11 -4.78
C GLY A 175 3.39 -14.41 -4.48
N TYR A 176 3.57 -14.77 -3.21
CA TYR A 176 4.41 -15.89 -2.79
C TYR A 176 3.63 -17.04 -2.13
N MET A 177 2.38 -16.84 -1.68
CA MET A 177 1.54 -17.90 -1.13
C MET A 177 0.44 -18.35 -2.09
N LEU A 178 -0.29 -17.41 -2.69
CA LEU A 178 -1.45 -17.65 -3.53
C LEU A 178 -1.14 -17.62 -5.04
N GLY A 179 -0.08 -16.94 -5.46
CA GLY A 179 0.35 -16.86 -6.86
C GLY A 179 -0.59 -16.09 -7.80
N ILE A 180 -1.48 -15.27 -7.24
CA ILE A 180 -2.44 -14.45 -7.99
C ILE A 180 -1.92 -13.06 -8.35
N HIS A 181 -0.82 -12.63 -7.70
CA HIS A 181 -0.03 -11.45 -8.06
C HIS A 181 1.40 -11.86 -8.44
N ALA A 182 2.17 -10.92 -8.98
CA ALA A 182 3.59 -11.13 -9.25
C ALA A 182 4.35 -11.47 -7.95
N PRO A 183 5.32 -12.38 -8.00
CA PRO A 183 5.85 -13.09 -9.14
C PRO A 183 5.06 -14.34 -9.55
N GLY A 184 4.01 -14.73 -8.79
CA GLY A 184 3.16 -15.88 -9.08
C GLY A 184 3.64 -17.19 -8.46
N LYS A 185 4.42 -17.12 -7.38
CA LYS A 185 4.82 -18.28 -6.56
C LYS A 185 3.70 -18.71 -5.62
N THR A 186 3.70 -19.96 -5.21
CA THR A 186 2.66 -20.54 -4.35
C THR A 186 3.24 -21.36 -3.20
N GLY A 187 2.46 -21.52 -2.13
CA GLY A 187 2.76 -22.41 -1.02
C GLY A 187 3.58 -21.80 0.11
N LEU A 188 3.56 -22.46 1.27
CA LEU A 188 4.20 -21.99 2.50
C LEU A 188 5.73 -21.92 2.40
N SER A 189 6.33 -22.81 1.60
CA SER A 189 7.79 -22.82 1.35
C SER A 189 8.31 -21.56 0.63
N ASN A 190 7.43 -20.82 -0.06
CA ASN A 190 7.76 -19.53 -0.61
C ASN A 190 7.30 -18.39 0.32
N PHE A 191 6.16 -18.58 0.98
CA PHE A 191 5.55 -17.55 1.83
C PHE A 191 6.42 -17.24 3.06
N PHE A 192 6.80 -18.22 3.83
CA PHE A 192 7.52 -17.99 5.10
C PHE A 192 8.90 -17.37 4.93
N PRO A 193 9.75 -17.81 3.99
CA PRO A 193 10.99 -17.06 3.71
C PRO A 193 10.73 -15.63 3.29
N ALA A 194 9.72 -15.39 2.44
CA ALA A 194 9.35 -14.03 2.03
C ALA A 194 8.89 -13.17 3.21
N VAL A 195 8.09 -13.72 4.14
CA VAL A 195 7.68 -13.04 5.39
C VAL A 195 8.90 -12.66 6.22
N LEU A 196 9.83 -13.59 6.45
CA LEU A 196 11.02 -13.36 7.26
C LEU A 196 11.89 -12.25 6.67
N HIS A 197 12.23 -12.37 5.37
CA HIS A 197 13.11 -11.39 4.73
C HIS A 197 12.45 -10.02 4.62
N THR A 198 11.14 -9.96 4.42
CA THR A 198 10.36 -8.73 4.44
C THR A 198 10.36 -8.06 5.82
N ALA A 199 10.16 -8.82 6.89
CA ALA A 199 10.21 -8.27 8.26
C ALA A 199 11.60 -7.71 8.60
N LEU A 200 12.68 -8.38 8.17
CA LEU A 200 14.04 -7.87 8.30
C LEU A 200 14.26 -6.59 7.48
N ALA A 201 13.90 -6.61 6.21
CA ALA A 201 14.04 -5.47 5.29
C ALA A 201 13.34 -4.21 5.80
N GLN A 202 12.14 -4.38 6.39
CA GLN A 202 11.38 -3.29 6.99
C GLN A 202 12.17 -2.56 8.08
N ALA A 203 12.75 -3.29 9.00
CA ALA A 203 13.51 -2.73 10.11
C ALA A 203 14.89 -2.22 9.68
N GLU A 204 15.61 -2.98 8.86
CA GLU A 204 16.94 -2.62 8.36
C GLU A 204 16.86 -1.36 7.48
N GLY A 205 15.89 -1.26 6.58
CA GLY A 205 15.64 -0.06 5.78
C GLY A 205 15.36 1.17 6.64
N GLY A 206 14.58 1.01 7.73
CA GLY A 206 14.35 2.09 8.69
C GLY A 206 15.61 2.54 9.39
N LYS A 207 16.46 1.62 9.81
CA LYS A 207 17.76 1.92 10.45
C LYS A 207 18.69 2.69 9.51
N ILE A 208 18.72 2.33 8.22
CA ILE A 208 19.51 3.03 7.20
C ILE A 208 19.01 4.46 7.03
N LEU A 209 17.71 4.64 6.79
CA LEU A 209 17.14 5.99 6.64
C LEU A 209 17.39 6.87 7.86
N ARG A 210 17.29 6.30 9.07
CA ARG A 210 17.54 7.02 10.33
C ARG A 210 18.99 7.45 10.48
N ALA A 211 19.92 6.64 9.99
CA ALA A 211 21.36 6.93 10.02
C ALA A 211 21.74 7.99 8.98
N GLU A 212 21.20 7.90 7.76
CA GLU A 212 21.61 8.72 6.63
C GLU A 212 20.87 10.07 6.55
N ILE A 213 19.66 10.18 7.08
CA ILE A 213 18.82 11.36 6.89
C ILE A 213 18.50 12.03 8.23
N SER A 214 19.05 13.22 8.44
CA SER A 214 18.71 14.02 9.62
C SER A 214 17.21 14.38 9.63
N GLN A 215 16.56 14.18 10.78
CA GLN A 215 15.13 14.47 10.99
C GLN A 215 14.20 13.72 10.04
N ALA A 216 14.58 12.51 9.61
CA ALA A 216 13.69 11.67 8.84
C ALA A 216 12.46 11.27 9.66
N ASN A 217 11.27 11.43 9.07
CA ASN A 217 9.99 10.92 9.55
C ASN A 217 9.72 9.59 8.83
N ILE A 218 9.93 8.48 9.52
CA ILE A 218 9.98 7.15 8.93
C ILE A 218 8.80 6.31 9.38
N GLY A 219 8.03 5.81 8.43
CA GLY A 219 6.95 4.87 8.66
C GLY A 219 7.04 3.64 7.77
N THR A 220 6.10 2.76 7.98
CA THR A 220 5.78 1.63 7.11
C THR A 220 4.27 1.51 7.03
N THR A 221 3.72 0.84 6.02
CA THR A 221 2.28 0.84 5.85
C THR A 221 1.73 -0.58 5.69
N TYR A 222 0.62 -0.85 6.37
CA TYR A 222 -0.02 -2.16 6.44
C TYR A 222 -1.40 -2.15 5.80
N SER A 223 -1.65 -3.11 4.91
CA SER A 223 -3.02 -3.52 4.60
C SER A 223 -3.65 -4.10 5.85
N CYS A 224 -4.79 -3.59 6.25
CA CYS A 224 -5.46 -4.01 7.46
C CYS A 224 -6.98 -4.07 7.27
N SER A 225 -7.63 -5.00 7.96
CA SER A 225 -9.08 -5.17 7.93
C SER A 225 -9.59 -5.63 9.28
N GLU A 226 -10.72 -5.14 9.73
CA GLU A 226 -11.42 -5.80 10.83
C GLU A 226 -11.83 -7.20 10.39
N ILE A 227 -11.41 -8.21 11.16
CA ILE A 227 -11.75 -9.60 10.89
C ILE A 227 -12.97 -9.98 11.73
N ILE A 228 -14.09 -10.20 11.06
CA ILE A 228 -15.39 -10.45 11.68
C ILE A 228 -15.72 -11.94 11.58
N PRO A 229 -15.87 -12.69 12.67
CA PRO A 229 -16.35 -14.07 12.62
C PRO A 229 -17.81 -14.10 12.11
N TYR A 230 -18.12 -15.03 11.20
CA TYR A 230 -19.46 -15.11 10.60
C TYR A 230 -20.52 -15.48 11.62
N THR A 231 -20.18 -16.34 12.58
CA THR A 231 -21.00 -16.66 13.75
C THR A 231 -20.17 -16.59 15.04
N GLN A 232 -20.82 -16.74 16.19
CA GLN A 232 -20.14 -16.82 17.49
C GLN A 232 -19.70 -18.27 17.84
N SER A 233 -19.70 -19.19 16.88
CA SER A 233 -19.16 -20.54 17.10
C SER A 233 -17.66 -20.48 17.36
N GLU A 234 -17.17 -21.41 18.18
CA GLU A 234 -15.75 -21.53 18.49
C GLU A 234 -14.89 -21.65 17.21
N ASN A 235 -15.35 -22.43 16.24
CA ASN A 235 -14.65 -22.61 14.97
C ASN A 235 -14.53 -21.32 14.16
N ASP A 236 -15.61 -20.52 14.08
CA ASP A 236 -15.56 -19.24 13.35
C ASP A 236 -14.71 -18.19 14.08
N LEU A 237 -14.73 -18.19 15.41
CA LEU A 237 -13.86 -17.35 16.24
C LEU A 237 -12.38 -17.70 16.02
N LEU A 238 -12.03 -18.99 16.02
CA LEU A 238 -10.65 -19.44 15.72
C LEU A 238 -10.23 -19.11 14.29
N ALA A 239 -11.14 -19.27 13.31
CA ALA A 239 -10.87 -18.89 11.94
C ALA A 239 -10.57 -17.39 11.82
N ALA A 240 -11.35 -16.55 12.50
CA ALA A 240 -11.14 -15.10 12.53
C ALA A 240 -9.78 -14.73 13.17
N LYS A 241 -9.41 -15.35 14.28
CA LYS A 241 -8.10 -15.15 14.93
C LYS A 241 -6.93 -15.50 14.02
N ARG A 242 -6.99 -16.62 13.28
CA ARG A 242 -5.93 -17.02 12.34
C ARG A 242 -5.77 -16.00 11.21
N VAL A 243 -6.89 -15.51 10.66
CA VAL A 243 -6.85 -14.49 9.60
C VAL A 243 -6.30 -13.17 10.15
N ASP A 244 -6.69 -12.75 11.36
CA ASP A 244 -6.18 -11.57 12.04
C ASP A 244 -4.65 -11.67 12.28
N SER A 245 -4.19 -12.83 12.75
CA SER A 245 -2.75 -13.09 12.95
C SER A 245 -1.94 -12.92 11.66
N LEU A 246 -2.47 -13.34 10.52
CA LEU A 246 -1.78 -13.16 9.23
C LEU A 246 -1.89 -11.74 8.69
N MET A 247 -3.12 -11.20 8.63
CA MET A 247 -3.37 -9.96 7.92
C MET A 247 -2.95 -8.73 8.71
N ASN A 248 -3.30 -8.69 9.97
CA ASN A 248 -3.11 -7.49 10.80
C ASN A 248 -1.85 -7.53 11.66
N ARG A 249 -1.41 -8.72 12.12
CA ARG A 249 -0.40 -8.84 13.18
C ARG A 249 0.97 -9.31 12.70
N LEU A 250 1.01 -10.07 11.59
CA LEU A 250 2.20 -10.78 11.11
C LEU A 250 3.44 -9.88 10.90
N PHE A 251 3.25 -8.63 10.50
CA PHE A 251 4.34 -7.71 10.20
C PHE A 251 4.51 -6.58 11.23
N ILE A 252 3.43 -6.14 11.86
CA ILE A 252 3.54 -5.07 12.87
C ILE A 252 4.15 -5.59 14.16
N GLU A 253 3.77 -6.77 14.63
CA GLU A 253 4.26 -7.27 15.92
C GLU A 253 5.78 -7.48 15.93
N PRO A 254 6.41 -8.15 14.92
CA PRO A 254 7.87 -8.19 14.84
C PRO A 254 8.52 -6.80 14.73
N ALA A 255 7.91 -5.88 13.98
CA ALA A 255 8.42 -4.52 13.82
C ALA A 255 8.41 -3.71 15.14
N LEU A 256 7.45 -3.98 16.01
CA LEU A 256 7.38 -3.41 17.37
C LEU A 256 8.22 -4.17 18.41
N GLY A 257 8.88 -5.28 18.01
CA GLY A 257 9.70 -6.10 18.90
C GLY A 257 8.93 -7.12 19.73
N LEU A 258 7.68 -7.43 19.35
CA LEU A 258 6.83 -8.40 20.04
C LEU A 258 7.03 -9.84 19.52
N GLY A 259 7.80 -10.02 18.41
CA GLY A 259 7.92 -11.30 17.72
C GLY A 259 6.72 -11.59 16.82
N PHE A 260 6.71 -12.77 16.19
CA PHE A 260 5.57 -13.19 15.38
C PHE A 260 4.38 -13.63 16.26
N PRO A 261 3.11 -13.44 15.82
CA PRO A 261 1.91 -13.74 16.60
C PRO A 261 1.62 -15.24 16.68
N THR A 262 2.39 -15.97 17.51
CA THR A 262 2.33 -17.44 17.62
C THR A 262 1.22 -17.95 18.53
N ALA A 263 0.72 -17.12 19.45
CA ALA A 263 -0.20 -17.56 20.51
C ALA A 263 -1.54 -18.12 20.01
N ASP A 264 -1.98 -17.73 18.81
CA ASP A 264 -3.29 -18.11 18.27
C ASP A 264 -3.20 -19.22 17.22
N TRP A 265 -1.98 -19.66 16.85
CA TRP A 265 -1.83 -20.62 15.76
C TRP A 265 -0.50 -21.37 15.72
N ASP A 266 -0.53 -22.67 15.96
CA ASP A 266 0.63 -23.59 15.96
C ASP A 266 1.48 -23.53 14.68
N LEU A 267 0.90 -23.13 13.56
CA LEU A 267 1.65 -22.98 12.31
C LEU A 267 2.70 -21.89 12.42
N LEU A 268 2.36 -20.75 13.04
CA LEU A 268 3.30 -19.65 13.24
C LEU A 268 4.36 -20.01 14.29
N GLU A 269 4.02 -20.85 15.27
CA GLU A 269 5.00 -21.39 16.20
C GLU A 269 6.00 -22.30 15.46
N LYS A 270 5.53 -23.21 14.60
CA LYS A 270 6.40 -24.04 13.75
C LYS A 270 7.29 -23.19 12.84
N PHE A 271 6.74 -22.16 12.21
CA PHE A 271 7.53 -21.21 11.43
C PHE A 271 8.63 -20.55 12.26
N GLN A 272 8.29 -20.09 13.47
CA GLN A 272 9.24 -19.49 14.39
C GLN A 272 10.39 -20.45 14.77
N ILE A 273 10.08 -21.71 15.02
CA ILE A 273 11.07 -22.76 15.36
C ILE A 273 11.94 -23.08 14.16
N GLU A 274 11.33 -23.37 13.00
CA GLU A 274 12.02 -23.79 11.77
C GLU A 274 13.02 -22.75 11.27
N TYR A 275 12.62 -21.48 11.29
CA TYR A 275 13.47 -20.38 10.80
C TYR A 275 14.28 -19.69 11.92
N GLY A 276 14.13 -20.09 13.16
CA GLY A 276 14.84 -19.51 14.31
C GLY A 276 14.56 -18.01 14.50
N THR A 277 13.35 -17.55 14.13
CA THR A 277 13.01 -16.13 14.04
C THR A 277 13.12 -15.41 15.37
N TRP A 278 12.95 -16.11 16.50
CA TRP A 278 13.12 -15.56 17.84
C TRP A 278 14.53 -15.00 18.10
N ARG A 279 15.55 -15.51 17.39
CA ARG A 279 16.92 -14.98 17.43
C ARG A 279 17.07 -13.67 16.64
N LEU A 280 16.08 -13.31 15.84
CA LEU A 280 16.10 -12.19 14.92
C LEU A 280 15.21 -11.04 15.38
N ASN A 281 14.53 -11.16 16.54
CA ASN A 281 13.58 -10.16 17.03
C ASN A 281 14.18 -8.75 17.07
N ASP A 282 15.40 -8.58 17.59
CA ASP A 282 16.07 -7.27 17.64
C ASP A 282 16.43 -6.72 16.24
N ARG A 283 16.63 -7.61 15.27
CA ARG A 283 16.89 -7.20 13.89
C ARG A 283 15.61 -6.73 13.19
N MET A 284 14.45 -7.35 13.48
CA MET A 284 13.15 -7.01 12.93
C MET A 284 12.52 -5.78 13.58
N LYS A 285 13.00 -5.37 14.75
CA LYS A 285 12.49 -4.21 15.48
C LYS A 285 13.03 -2.89 14.92
N PHE A 286 12.12 -1.91 14.78
CA PHE A 286 12.47 -0.52 14.48
C PHE A 286 11.47 0.44 15.15
N ASP A 287 11.96 1.58 15.61
CA ASP A 287 11.16 2.63 16.27
C ASP A 287 10.61 3.61 15.20
N PHE A 288 9.47 3.25 14.63
CA PHE A 288 8.79 4.06 13.61
C PHE A 288 8.23 5.35 14.19
N ASP A 289 8.26 6.44 13.40
CA ASP A 289 7.63 7.71 13.75
C ASP A 289 6.13 7.67 13.54
N PHE A 290 5.67 6.92 12.54
CA PHE A 290 4.26 6.65 12.30
C PHE A 290 4.05 5.24 11.73
N ILE A 291 2.84 4.72 11.94
CA ILE A 291 2.34 3.52 11.29
C ILE A 291 1.27 3.93 10.28
N GLY A 292 1.50 3.58 9.02
CA GLY A 292 0.54 3.77 7.95
C GLY A 292 -0.51 2.66 7.94
N LEU A 293 -1.78 3.00 7.86
CA LEU A 293 -2.87 2.04 7.71
C LEU A 293 -3.52 2.22 6.34
N GLN A 294 -3.79 1.08 5.70
CA GLN A 294 -4.52 0.99 4.43
C GLN A 294 -5.72 0.08 4.66
N ASN A 295 -6.90 0.66 4.62
CA ASN A 295 -8.13 -0.09 4.84
C ASN A 295 -9.16 0.27 3.79
N TYR A 296 -9.79 -0.74 3.23
CA TYR A 296 -10.83 -0.62 2.22
C TYR A 296 -12.13 -1.31 2.61
N PHE A 297 -12.05 -2.41 3.38
CA PHE A 297 -13.20 -3.25 3.72
C PHE A 297 -12.91 -4.16 4.92
N PRO A 298 -13.92 -4.63 5.65
CA PRO A 298 -13.76 -5.71 6.61
C PRO A 298 -13.75 -7.08 5.93
N LEU A 299 -13.14 -8.06 6.58
CA LEU A 299 -13.24 -9.46 6.19
C LEU A 299 -14.18 -10.23 7.12
N THR A 300 -15.33 -10.64 6.62
CA THR A 300 -16.18 -11.59 7.36
C THR A 300 -15.78 -13.00 6.98
N VAL A 301 -15.36 -13.78 7.96
CA VAL A 301 -14.81 -15.11 7.75
C VAL A 301 -15.58 -16.18 8.52
N LYS A 302 -15.68 -17.37 7.94
CA LYS A 302 -16.19 -18.56 8.62
C LYS A 302 -15.19 -19.71 8.50
N PHE A 303 -15.26 -20.64 9.43
CA PHE A 303 -14.51 -21.87 9.41
C PHE A 303 -14.83 -22.71 8.17
N ASN A 304 -13.79 -23.25 7.55
CA ASN A 304 -13.92 -24.22 6.46
C ASN A 304 -12.76 -25.23 6.52
N ALA A 305 -13.07 -26.44 6.96
CA ALA A 305 -12.08 -27.51 7.10
C ALA A 305 -11.41 -27.94 5.77
N PHE A 306 -12.04 -27.64 4.62
CA PHE A 306 -11.50 -27.97 3.30
C PHE A 306 -10.48 -26.93 2.78
N ILE A 307 -10.35 -25.79 3.44
CA ILE A 307 -9.29 -24.83 3.13
C ILE A 307 -8.03 -25.24 3.90
N PRO A 308 -6.99 -25.70 3.22
CA PRO A 308 -5.76 -26.13 3.89
C PRO A 308 -5.17 -25.00 4.72
N VAL A 309 -4.51 -25.35 5.82
CA VAL A 309 -3.71 -24.46 6.64
C VAL A 309 -4.54 -23.45 7.42
N ILE A 310 -5.15 -22.45 6.76
CA ILE A 310 -5.88 -21.36 7.43
C ILE A 310 -7.25 -21.79 7.95
N GLN A 311 -7.87 -22.79 7.30
CA GLN A 311 -9.22 -23.28 7.63
C GLN A 311 -10.27 -22.17 7.77
N ALA A 312 -10.16 -21.16 6.94
CA ALA A 312 -11.05 -20.00 6.91
C ALA A 312 -11.46 -19.68 5.48
N TRP A 313 -12.69 -19.21 5.32
CA TRP A 313 -13.26 -18.78 4.04
C TRP A 313 -13.95 -17.44 4.21
N GLU A 314 -13.70 -16.52 3.28
CA GLU A 314 -14.39 -15.23 3.25
C GLU A 314 -15.86 -15.38 2.87
N VAL A 315 -16.76 -14.81 3.66
CA VAL A 315 -18.19 -14.69 3.33
C VAL A 315 -18.43 -13.33 2.67
N LYS A 316 -18.52 -13.32 1.34
CA LYS A 316 -18.61 -12.10 0.53
C LYS A 316 -19.76 -11.17 0.95
N ALA A 317 -19.53 -9.85 0.85
CA ALA A 317 -20.53 -8.82 1.16
C ALA A 317 -21.84 -9.03 0.40
N LYS A 318 -21.75 -9.33 -0.89
CA LYS A 318 -22.91 -9.61 -1.76
C LYS A 318 -23.79 -10.76 -1.24
N SER A 319 -23.18 -11.85 -0.77
CA SER A 319 -23.93 -13.01 -0.21
C SER A 319 -24.63 -12.67 1.11
N ARG A 320 -24.10 -11.69 1.84
CA ARG A 320 -24.67 -11.16 3.09
C ARG A 320 -25.63 -9.96 2.86
N LYS A 321 -25.88 -9.59 1.60
CA LYS A 321 -26.71 -8.42 1.22
C LYS A 321 -26.21 -7.12 1.82
N LYS A 322 -24.89 -6.94 1.91
CA LYS A 322 -24.26 -5.72 2.42
C LYS A 322 -23.90 -4.76 1.27
N PRO A 323 -23.90 -3.43 1.50
CA PRO A 323 -23.40 -2.46 0.55
C PRO A 323 -21.94 -2.80 0.16
N HIS A 324 -21.60 -2.66 -1.11
CA HIS A 324 -20.26 -3.01 -1.60
C HIS A 324 -19.86 -2.18 -2.82
N THR A 325 -18.57 -2.01 -3.00
CA THR A 325 -17.95 -1.32 -4.13
C THR A 325 -18.00 -2.18 -5.40
N ALA A 326 -17.51 -1.64 -6.53
CA ALA A 326 -17.35 -2.41 -7.78
C ALA A 326 -16.39 -3.60 -7.64
N MET A 327 -15.48 -3.55 -6.66
CA MET A 327 -14.60 -4.68 -6.30
C MET A 327 -15.34 -5.78 -5.51
N GLY A 328 -16.59 -5.56 -5.12
CA GLY A 328 -17.33 -6.44 -4.22
C GLY A 328 -16.94 -6.32 -2.75
N TRP A 329 -16.16 -5.30 -2.41
CA TRP A 329 -15.71 -5.01 -1.05
C TRP A 329 -16.81 -4.33 -0.23
N GLU A 330 -17.06 -4.84 0.97
CA GLU A 330 -18.09 -4.28 1.85
C GLU A 330 -17.77 -2.84 2.24
N ILE A 331 -18.76 -1.96 2.15
CA ILE A 331 -18.68 -0.59 2.65
C ILE A 331 -19.12 -0.60 4.11
N ASN A 332 -18.17 -0.35 5.04
CA ASN A 332 -18.44 -0.40 6.47
C ASN A 332 -17.46 0.52 7.24
N ALA A 333 -17.85 1.76 7.40
CA ALA A 333 -17.04 2.76 8.08
C ALA A 333 -16.84 2.47 9.58
N ASN A 334 -17.76 1.74 10.24
CA ASN A 334 -17.55 1.32 11.63
C ASN A 334 -16.40 0.30 11.75
N SER A 335 -16.26 -0.57 10.76
CA SER A 335 -15.15 -1.50 10.67
C SER A 335 -13.81 -0.77 10.50
N PHE A 336 -13.78 0.31 9.72
CA PHE A 336 -12.61 1.17 9.60
C PHE A 336 -12.23 1.81 10.95
N TYR A 337 -13.20 2.34 11.68
CA TYR A 337 -12.98 2.85 13.03
C TYR A 337 -12.41 1.76 13.96
N ASN A 338 -12.95 0.54 13.94
CA ASN A 338 -12.51 -0.56 14.80
C ASN A 338 -11.06 -0.97 14.51
N ILE A 339 -10.66 -1.07 13.23
CA ILE A 339 -9.29 -1.44 12.87
C ILE A 339 -8.28 -0.35 13.25
N VAL A 340 -8.63 0.93 13.12
CA VAL A 340 -7.79 2.03 13.60
C VAL A 340 -7.57 1.92 15.12
N LYS A 341 -8.61 1.61 15.88
CA LYS A 341 -8.49 1.37 17.34
C LYS A 341 -7.61 0.16 17.66
N GLN A 342 -7.72 -0.93 16.89
CA GLN A 342 -6.90 -2.12 17.10
C GLN A 342 -5.41 -1.78 16.96
N PHE A 343 -5.02 -1.05 15.93
CA PHE A 343 -3.63 -0.65 15.75
C PHE A 343 -3.16 0.41 16.76
N ALA A 344 -4.03 1.32 17.16
CA ALA A 344 -3.73 2.31 18.19
C ALA A 344 -3.53 1.69 19.58
N ALA A 345 -4.02 0.47 19.82
CA ALA A 345 -3.87 -0.22 21.11
C ALA A 345 -2.44 -0.77 21.32
N TYR A 346 -1.60 -0.84 20.30
CA TYR A 346 -0.20 -1.21 20.48
C TYR A 346 0.57 -0.07 21.19
N PRO A 347 1.21 -0.33 22.35
CA PRO A 347 1.80 0.74 23.16
C PRO A 347 2.95 1.48 22.49
N ASN A 348 3.60 0.87 21.47
CA ASN A 348 4.72 1.44 20.75
C ASN A 348 4.31 2.12 19.44
N VAL A 349 3.02 2.22 19.14
CA VAL A 349 2.50 2.98 18.01
C VAL A 349 2.34 4.44 18.42
N LYS A 350 3.28 5.29 18.00
CA LYS A 350 3.32 6.71 18.38
C LYS A 350 2.26 7.54 17.66
N ASN A 351 2.03 7.23 16.39
CA ASN A 351 1.19 7.99 15.50
C ASN A 351 0.64 7.09 14.38
N ILE A 352 -0.61 7.29 14.02
CA ILE A 352 -1.26 6.62 12.88
C ILE A 352 -1.44 7.63 11.75
N MET A 353 -1.21 7.17 10.52
CA MET A 353 -1.56 7.89 9.31
C MET A 353 -2.36 6.95 8.40
N ILE A 354 -3.48 7.40 7.88
CA ILE A 354 -4.20 6.65 6.84
C ILE A 354 -3.49 6.91 5.53
N THR A 355 -2.72 5.94 5.08
CA THR A 355 -1.86 6.07 3.89
C THR A 355 -2.53 5.62 2.60
N GLU A 356 -3.66 4.91 2.71
CA GLU A 356 -4.60 4.66 1.62
C GLU A 356 -5.99 4.33 2.15
N ASN A 357 -7.00 4.97 1.58
CA ASN A 357 -8.41 4.61 1.70
C ASN A 357 -9.16 5.17 0.49
N GLY A 358 -10.07 4.39 -0.10
CA GLY A 358 -10.81 4.77 -1.29
C GLY A 358 -11.70 3.64 -1.80
N ALA A 359 -12.44 3.89 -2.87
CA ALA A 359 -13.38 2.93 -3.44
C ALA A 359 -13.40 2.97 -4.97
N ALA A 360 -13.46 1.81 -5.60
CA ALA A 360 -13.68 1.69 -7.03
C ALA A 360 -15.18 1.62 -7.35
N TYR A 361 -15.56 2.34 -8.41
CA TYR A 361 -16.90 2.29 -8.98
C TYR A 361 -16.85 2.15 -10.51
N HIS A 362 -18.00 1.94 -11.14
CA HIS A 362 -18.12 1.82 -12.59
C HIS A 362 -18.26 3.21 -13.25
N ASP A 363 -17.23 4.01 -13.12
CA ASP A 363 -17.19 5.38 -13.60
C ASP A 363 -17.36 5.46 -15.12
N LYS A 364 -18.18 6.38 -15.58
CA LYS A 364 -18.41 6.65 -17.00
C LYS A 364 -18.17 8.13 -17.30
N LEU A 365 -17.40 8.40 -18.33
CA LEU A 365 -17.23 9.74 -18.87
C LEU A 365 -18.42 10.02 -19.80
N ILE A 366 -19.29 10.96 -19.40
CA ILE A 366 -20.48 11.38 -20.15
C ILE A 366 -20.36 12.89 -20.35
N GLU A 367 -20.39 13.35 -21.60
CA GLU A 367 -20.30 14.79 -21.95
C GLU A 367 -19.15 15.53 -21.25
N GLY A 368 -18.00 14.86 -21.13
CA GLY A 368 -16.81 15.44 -20.53
C GLY A 368 -16.78 15.45 -18.99
N SER A 369 -17.75 14.83 -18.32
CA SER A 369 -17.87 14.77 -16.87
C SER A 369 -17.97 13.33 -16.38
N VAL A 370 -17.49 13.08 -15.14
CA VAL A 370 -17.68 11.82 -14.42
C VAL A 370 -18.38 12.12 -13.09
N VAL A 371 -19.63 11.71 -13.00
CA VAL A 371 -20.45 11.83 -11.79
C VAL A 371 -20.29 10.54 -10.99
N ASP A 372 -19.62 10.63 -9.86
CA ASP A 372 -19.27 9.50 -8.98
C ASP A 372 -19.72 9.76 -7.52
N ALA A 373 -21.01 10.03 -7.36
CA ALA A 373 -21.63 10.39 -6.08
C ALA A 373 -21.39 9.32 -4.99
N GLU A 374 -21.42 8.03 -5.36
CA GLU A 374 -21.18 6.93 -4.43
C GLU A 374 -19.76 6.99 -3.82
N ARG A 375 -18.78 7.51 -4.56
CA ARG A 375 -17.42 7.70 -4.02
C ARG A 375 -17.37 8.86 -3.03
N ILE A 376 -18.15 9.89 -3.24
CA ILE A 376 -18.30 11.00 -2.28
C ILE A 376 -18.93 10.49 -0.99
N GLU A 377 -20.03 9.76 -1.07
CA GLU A 377 -20.70 9.13 0.10
C GLU A 377 -19.74 8.22 0.87
N TYR A 378 -18.94 7.42 0.16
CA TYR A 378 -17.90 6.59 0.77
C TYR A 378 -16.92 7.43 1.59
N PHE A 379 -16.34 8.49 1.01
CA PHE A 379 -15.41 9.35 1.72
C PHE A 379 -16.06 10.03 2.94
N GLU A 380 -17.27 10.56 2.81
CA GLU A 380 -17.98 11.17 3.94
C GLU A 380 -18.16 10.20 5.12
N LEU A 381 -18.55 8.96 4.84
CA LEU A 381 -18.72 7.92 5.86
C LEU A 381 -17.40 7.56 6.55
N TYR A 382 -16.34 7.34 5.77
CA TYR A 382 -15.06 6.91 6.31
C TYR A 382 -14.33 8.05 7.04
N LEU A 383 -14.40 9.27 6.56
CA LEU A 383 -13.85 10.43 7.25
C LEU A 383 -14.60 10.72 8.55
N ALA A 384 -15.92 10.55 8.59
CA ALA A 384 -16.68 10.68 9.84
C ALA A 384 -16.25 9.64 10.89
N ALA A 385 -16.00 8.39 10.47
CA ALA A 385 -15.48 7.34 11.35
C ALA A 385 -14.06 7.64 11.84
N LEU A 386 -13.21 8.20 10.97
CA LEU A 386 -11.85 8.62 11.33
C LEU A 386 -11.86 9.78 12.33
N LEU A 387 -12.70 10.79 12.10
CA LEU A 387 -12.86 11.92 13.01
C LEU A 387 -13.34 11.46 14.39
N LYS A 388 -14.28 10.50 14.44
CA LYS A 388 -14.70 9.88 15.70
C LYS A 388 -13.51 9.27 16.44
N ALA A 389 -12.68 8.47 15.76
CA ALA A 389 -11.50 7.85 16.37
C ALA A 389 -10.52 8.91 16.90
N LYS A 390 -10.28 9.97 16.13
CA LYS A 390 -9.42 11.08 16.53
C LYS A 390 -9.96 11.82 17.76
N ASN A 391 -11.26 12.09 17.80
CA ASN A 391 -11.92 12.76 18.94
C ASN A 391 -11.94 11.90 20.22
N GLU A 392 -11.79 10.60 20.12
CA GLU A 392 -11.57 9.68 21.25
C GLU A 392 -10.10 9.68 21.75
N GLY A 393 -9.24 10.52 21.19
CA GLY A 393 -7.85 10.71 21.63
C GLY A 393 -6.82 9.85 20.89
N ILE A 394 -7.19 9.13 19.83
CA ILE A 394 -6.22 8.41 19.01
C ILE A 394 -5.37 9.42 18.23
N ASN A 395 -4.04 9.29 18.32
CA ASN A 395 -3.12 10.15 17.61
C ASN A 395 -3.10 9.79 16.11
N ILE A 396 -3.91 10.50 15.33
CA ILE A 396 -4.01 10.36 13.88
C ILE A 396 -3.56 11.67 13.24
N SER A 397 -2.47 11.62 12.47
CA SER A 397 -1.83 12.81 11.92
C SER A 397 -2.23 13.15 10.49
N GLY A 398 -2.85 12.23 9.75
CA GLY A 398 -3.19 12.52 8.36
C GLY A 398 -3.96 11.41 7.65
N TYR A 399 -4.41 11.76 6.44
CA TYR A 399 -5.18 10.89 5.57
C TYR A 399 -4.76 11.11 4.11
N MET A 400 -4.52 10.02 3.39
CA MET A 400 -4.21 10.02 1.96
C MET A 400 -5.28 9.23 1.21
N ALA A 401 -5.98 9.90 0.29
CA ALA A 401 -6.96 9.24 -0.57
C ALA A 401 -6.27 8.30 -1.57
N TRP A 402 -6.77 7.10 -1.74
CA TRP A 402 -6.41 6.22 -2.83
C TRP A 402 -7.45 6.34 -3.94
N THR A 403 -7.12 6.91 -5.09
CA THR A 403 -5.83 7.36 -5.61
C THR A 403 -6.03 8.64 -6.43
N LEU A 404 -4.95 9.34 -6.77
CA LEU A 404 -5.04 10.57 -7.57
C LEU A 404 -5.80 10.35 -8.89
N MET A 405 -5.41 9.33 -9.66
CA MET A 405 -5.99 9.04 -10.97
C MET A 405 -6.31 7.56 -11.16
N ASP A 406 -7.27 7.24 -12.01
CA ASP A 406 -7.47 5.87 -12.46
C ASP A 406 -6.18 5.30 -13.03
N ASN A 407 -5.82 4.10 -12.63
CA ASN A 407 -4.54 3.50 -12.96
C ASN A 407 -4.63 1.99 -13.21
N PHE A 408 -3.52 1.31 -13.27
CA PHE A 408 -3.44 -0.14 -13.39
C PHE A 408 -3.66 -0.80 -12.03
N GLU A 409 -4.86 -1.36 -11.79
CA GLU A 409 -5.22 -2.00 -10.52
C GLU A 409 -4.84 -3.49 -10.51
N TRP A 410 -3.56 -3.76 -10.46
CA TRP A 410 -2.95 -5.08 -10.31
C TRP A 410 -3.60 -6.16 -11.21
N ALA A 411 -4.14 -7.25 -10.62
CA ALA A 411 -4.79 -8.32 -11.37
C ALA A 411 -6.09 -7.88 -12.09
N GLU A 412 -6.74 -6.79 -11.66
CA GLU A 412 -7.90 -6.19 -12.34
C GLU A 412 -7.52 -5.39 -13.59
N GLY A 413 -6.25 -5.05 -13.77
CA GLY A 413 -5.77 -4.22 -14.87
C GLY A 413 -6.42 -2.82 -14.81
N PHE A 414 -6.90 -2.32 -15.95
CA PHE A 414 -7.53 -0.99 -16.04
C PHE A 414 -9.05 -0.99 -15.80
N ASN A 415 -9.62 -2.09 -15.26
CA ASN A 415 -11.08 -2.18 -15.06
C ASN A 415 -11.57 -1.51 -13.78
N ALA A 416 -10.77 -1.52 -12.71
CA ALA A 416 -11.12 -0.90 -11.44
C ALA A 416 -10.69 0.58 -11.44
N ARG A 417 -11.64 1.47 -11.11
CA ARG A 417 -11.43 2.92 -11.17
C ARG A 417 -11.55 3.52 -9.78
N PHE A 418 -10.40 3.76 -9.14
CA PHE A 418 -10.30 4.38 -7.82
C PHE A 418 -10.03 5.89 -7.86
N GLY A 419 -9.56 6.39 -8.99
CA GLY A 419 -9.03 7.75 -9.12
C GLY A 419 -10.05 8.85 -8.78
N LEU A 420 -9.58 9.94 -8.23
CA LEU A 420 -10.29 11.23 -8.16
C LEU A 420 -10.27 11.93 -9.54
N VAL A 421 -9.33 11.53 -10.38
CA VAL A 421 -9.18 11.96 -11.76
C VAL A 421 -9.38 10.76 -12.68
N HIS A 422 -10.29 10.87 -13.62
CA HIS A 422 -10.50 9.86 -14.67
C HIS A 422 -9.33 9.92 -15.67
N THR A 423 -8.73 8.76 -15.95
CA THR A 423 -7.75 8.58 -17.00
C THR A 423 -8.40 7.85 -18.19
N ASP A 424 -8.38 8.46 -19.36
CA ASP A 424 -8.65 7.76 -20.62
C ASP A 424 -7.37 7.04 -21.04
N PHE A 425 -7.33 5.72 -20.90
CA PHE A 425 -6.12 4.93 -21.19
C PHE A 425 -5.75 4.82 -22.68
N LYS A 426 -6.57 5.39 -23.59
CA LYS A 426 -6.24 5.47 -25.02
C LYS A 426 -5.60 6.81 -25.38
N THR A 427 -6.14 7.90 -24.86
CA THR A 427 -5.70 9.28 -25.15
C THR A 427 -4.83 9.87 -24.06
N LEU A 428 -4.80 9.23 -22.89
CA LEU A 428 -4.12 9.68 -21.68
C LEU A 428 -4.67 11.00 -21.13
N LYS A 429 -5.86 11.42 -21.57
CA LYS A 429 -6.51 12.63 -21.07
C LYS A 429 -6.94 12.44 -19.62
N ARG A 430 -6.70 13.47 -18.80
CA ARG A 430 -7.17 13.58 -17.41
C ARG A 430 -8.47 14.37 -17.36
N THR A 431 -9.44 13.87 -16.60
CA THR A 431 -10.70 14.58 -16.31
C THR A 431 -11.01 14.44 -14.83
N ILE A 432 -11.06 15.56 -14.11
CA ILE A 432 -11.39 15.55 -12.68
C ILE A 432 -12.82 15.04 -12.52
N LYS A 433 -13.02 14.07 -11.61
CA LYS A 433 -14.34 13.53 -11.27
C LYS A 433 -15.05 14.42 -10.25
N TYR A 434 -16.34 14.21 -10.03
CA TYR A 434 -17.09 14.95 -9.02
C TYR A 434 -16.50 14.75 -7.62
N SER A 435 -16.03 13.55 -7.30
CA SER A 435 -15.29 13.29 -6.04
C SER A 435 -14.00 14.13 -5.92
N GLY A 436 -13.30 14.40 -7.03
CA GLY A 436 -12.15 15.29 -7.02
C GLY A 436 -12.54 16.74 -6.69
N TYR A 437 -13.60 17.27 -7.30
CA TYR A 437 -14.13 18.60 -6.96
C TYR A 437 -14.67 18.66 -5.54
N TRP A 438 -15.31 17.59 -5.05
CA TRP A 438 -15.74 17.47 -3.66
C TRP A 438 -14.54 17.59 -2.70
N TRP A 439 -13.42 16.89 -2.97
CA TRP A 439 -12.20 17.01 -2.19
C TRP A 439 -11.64 18.44 -2.20
N GLN A 440 -11.63 19.08 -3.37
CA GLN A 440 -11.20 20.49 -3.50
C GLN A 440 -12.03 21.42 -2.60
N GLU A 441 -13.34 21.24 -2.56
CA GLU A 441 -14.25 22.01 -1.72
C GLU A 441 -14.08 21.68 -0.23
N PHE A 442 -13.98 20.39 0.09
CA PHE A 442 -13.77 19.89 1.46
C PHE A 442 -12.50 20.46 2.09
N LEU A 443 -11.38 20.51 1.35
CA LEU A 443 -10.09 21.01 1.83
C LEU A 443 -10.00 22.54 1.94
N ARG A 444 -10.94 23.29 1.37
CA ARG A 444 -11.05 24.74 1.51
C ARG A 444 -11.80 25.16 2.78
N ASN A 445 -12.63 24.29 3.32
CA ASN A 445 -13.49 24.51 4.48
C ASN A 445 -12.95 23.84 5.75
#